data_acd35274941006242f187a6cec1ae5b2
#
_entry.id   acd35274941006242f187a6cec1ae5b2
#
_cell.length_a   1.000
_cell.length_b   1.000
_cell.length_c   1.000
_cell.angle_alpha   90.00
_cell.angle_beta   90.00
_cell.angle_gamma   90.00
#
_symmetry.space_group_name_H-M   'P 1'
#
loop_
_entity.id
_entity.type
_entity.pdbx_description
1 polymer ?
#
loop_
_entity_poly.entity_id
_entity_poly.type
_entity_poly.pdbx_seq_one_letter_code
_entity_poly.pdbx_strand_id
1 'polypeptide(L)' 'MRGFPSKQLQRDMILSALLAGKTITASMARQQWGCYRLANRVRDLRKAGYKIVVEMFIDAEGKAHEARYRLHEGN' A
#
# COMPACT_ATOMS: atom_id res chain seq x y z
N MET A 1 -16.75 18.96 4.48
CA MET A 1 -16.63 18.04 4.26
C MET A 1 -15.67 17.30 4.42
N ARG A 2 -15.43 16.50 4.64
CA ARG A 2 -14.59 15.90 4.75
C ARG A 2 -14.43 14.96 3.96
N GLY A 3 -14.14 14.75 3.22
CA GLY A 3 -13.85 13.71 2.32
C GLY A 3 -12.47 13.18 2.50
N PHE A 4 -12.17 12.15 1.78
CA PHE A 4 -10.86 11.55 1.83
C PHE A 4 -9.92 12.28 0.86
N PRO A 5 -8.62 12.10 1.02
CA PRO A 5 -7.66 12.78 0.19
C PRO A 5 -7.81 12.44 -1.29
N SER A 6 -7.31 13.33 -2.14
CA SER A 6 -7.28 13.09 -3.56
C SER A 6 -6.35 11.92 -3.88
N LYS A 7 -6.40 11.43 -5.12
CA LYS A 7 -5.54 10.32 -5.53
C LYS A 7 -4.07 10.63 -5.33
N GLN A 8 -3.67 11.84 -5.70
CA GLN A 8 -2.28 12.23 -5.54
C GLN A 8 -1.88 12.28 -4.07
N LEU A 9 -2.74 12.81 -3.24
CA LEU A 9 -2.46 12.89 -1.82
C LEU A 9 -2.45 11.51 -1.18
N GLN A 10 -3.35 10.62 -1.62
CA GLN A 10 -3.33 9.24 -1.16
C GLN A 10 -2.00 8.59 -1.50
N ARG A 11 -1.52 8.80 -2.72
CA ARG A 11 -0.25 8.25 -3.15
C ARG A 11 0.88 8.75 -2.27
N ASP A 12 0.88 10.04 -1.97
CA ASP A 12 1.93 10.64 -1.16
C ASP A 12 1.91 10.08 0.27
N MET A 13 0.73 9.89 0.82
CA MET A 13 0.59 9.34 2.16
C MET A 13 1.07 7.89 2.21
N ILE A 14 0.71 7.13 1.21
CA ILE A 14 1.13 5.74 1.11
C ILE A 14 2.64 5.66 0.98
N LEU A 15 3.21 6.49 0.12
CA LEU A 15 4.65 6.51 -0.05
C LEU A 15 5.36 6.89 1.25
N SER A 16 4.83 7.88 1.95
CA SER A 16 5.43 8.31 3.21
C SER A 16 5.46 7.15 4.21
N ALA A 17 4.37 6.39 4.29
CA ALA A 17 4.32 5.25 5.20
C ALA A 17 5.32 4.16 4.77
N LEU A 18 5.42 3.91 3.47
CA LEU A 18 6.36 2.92 2.97
C LEU A 18 7.81 3.34 3.24
N LEU A 19 8.10 4.62 3.07
CA LEU A 19 9.44 5.13 3.34
C LEU A 19 9.79 5.03 4.83
N ALA A 20 8.77 5.07 5.68
CA ALA A 20 9.00 4.90 7.11
C ALA A 20 9.16 3.43 7.50
N GLY A 21 9.16 2.52 6.53
CA GLY A 21 9.37 1.11 6.80
C GLY A 21 8.11 0.35 7.13
N LYS A 22 6.96 0.94 6.91
CA LYS A 22 5.70 0.27 7.26
C LYS A 22 5.22 -0.62 6.14
N THR A 23 4.48 -1.64 6.54
CA THR A 23 3.80 -2.54 5.61
C THR A 23 2.35 -2.10 5.49
N ILE A 24 1.83 -2.05 4.29
CA ILE A 24 0.49 -1.55 4.05
C ILE A 24 -0.38 -2.62 3.42
N THR A 25 -1.59 -2.76 3.95
CA THR A 25 -2.59 -3.65 3.37
C THR A 25 -3.75 -2.83 2.83
N ALA A 26 -4.61 -3.48 2.04
CA ALA A 26 -5.78 -2.81 1.49
C ALA A 26 -6.71 -2.30 2.60
N SER A 27 -6.86 -3.09 3.67
CA SER A 27 -7.68 -2.68 4.79
C SER A 27 -7.14 -1.42 5.45
N MET A 28 -5.84 -1.36 5.65
CA MET A 28 -5.21 -0.18 6.24
C MET A 28 -5.44 1.04 5.36
N ALA A 29 -5.26 0.86 4.06
CA ALA A 29 -5.41 1.98 3.14
C ALA A 29 -6.84 2.53 3.17
N ARG A 30 -7.82 1.63 3.22
CA ARG A 30 -9.22 2.06 3.31
C ARG A 30 -9.51 2.79 4.61
N GLN A 31 -9.04 2.25 5.71
CA GLN A 31 -9.35 2.82 7.01
C GLN A 31 -8.64 4.13 7.26
N GLN A 32 -7.40 4.23 6.86
CA GLN A 32 -6.62 5.40 7.19
C GLN A 32 -6.74 6.50 6.14
N TRP A 33 -6.88 6.14 4.88
CA TRP A 33 -6.84 7.13 3.81
C TRP A 33 -8.01 7.08 2.86
N GLY A 34 -8.97 6.20 3.12
CA GLY A 34 -10.11 6.06 2.22
C GLY A 34 -9.74 5.55 0.85
N CYS A 35 -8.61 4.85 0.75
CA CYS A 35 -8.13 4.38 -0.53
C CYS A 35 -8.66 2.99 -0.81
N TYR A 36 -9.55 2.87 -1.78
CA TYR A 36 -10.15 1.58 -2.11
C TYR A 36 -9.42 0.87 -3.24
N ARG A 37 -8.42 1.49 -3.82
CA ARG A 37 -7.69 0.91 -4.93
C ARG A 37 -6.20 1.01 -4.67
N LEU A 38 -5.78 0.36 -3.60
CA LEU A 38 -4.37 0.41 -3.21
C LEU A 38 -3.45 -0.09 -4.33
N ALA A 39 -3.86 -1.13 -5.05
CA ALA A 39 -3.03 -1.66 -6.12
C ALA A 39 -2.76 -0.61 -7.20
N ASN A 40 -3.75 0.25 -7.48
CA ASN A 40 -3.54 1.32 -8.45
C ASN A 40 -2.54 2.35 -7.96
N ARG A 41 -2.61 2.68 -6.66
CA ARG A 41 -1.64 3.62 -6.09
C ARG A 41 -0.23 3.02 -6.08
N VAL A 42 -0.15 1.73 -5.80
CA VAL A 42 1.14 1.05 -5.84
C VAL A 42 1.70 1.05 -7.26
N ARG A 43 0.85 0.82 -8.25
CA ARG A 43 1.29 0.88 -9.64
C ARG A 43 1.83 2.26 -9.99
N ASP A 44 1.15 3.32 -9.54
CA ASP A 44 1.61 4.68 -9.79
C ASP A 44 3.00 4.92 -9.20
N LEU A 45 3.22 4.42 -7.99
CA LEU A 45 4.51 4.57 -7.33
C LEU A 45 5.60 3.76 -8.03
N ARG A 46 5.26 2.58 -8.52
CA ARG A 46 6.22 1.79 -9.28
C ARG A 46 6.62 2.49 -10.55
N LYS A 47 5.67 3.14 -11.21
CA LYS A 47 5.99 3.91 -12.40
C LYS A 47 6.90 5.08 -12.10
N ALA A 48 6.81 5.61 -10.90
CA ALA A 48 7.67 6.71 -10.48
C ALA A 48 9.06 6.24 -10.06
N GLY A 49 9.31 4.93 -10.07
CA GLY A 49 10.63 4.41 -9.77
C GLY A 49 10.79 3.73 -8.44
N TYR A 50 9.74 3.67 -7.63
CA TYR A 50 9.84 3.04 -6.31
C TYR A 50 9.64 1.53 -6.46
N LYS A 51 10.50 0.77 -5.80
CA LYS A 51 10.39 -0.67 -5.85
C LYS A 51 9.54 -1.13 -4.68
N ILE A 52 8.34 -1.56 -4.98
CA ILE A 52 7.40 -1.99 -3.96
C ILE A 52 7.18 -3.48 -4.12
N VAL A 53 7.40 -4.20 -3.02
CA VAL A 53 7.26 -5.64 -2.97
C VAL A 53 5.88 -5.96 -2.44
N VAL A 54 5.23 -6.95 -3.03
CA VAL A 54 3.96 -7.42 -2.52
C VAL A 54 4.16 -8.84 -2.02
N GLU A 55 3.64 -9.11 -0.82
CA GLU A 55 3.75 -10.43 -0.20
C GLU A 55 2.36 -10.94 0.11
N MET A 56 2.13 -12.21 -0.20
CA MET A 56 0.89 -12.86 0.15
C MET A 56 1.16 -13.79 1.31
N PHE A 57 0.24 -13.81 2.25
CA PHE A 57 0.38 -14.66 3.41
C PHE A 57 -0.69 -15.73 3.37
N ILE A 58 -0.30 -16.98 3.55
CA ILE A 58 -1.25 -18.08 3.59
C ILE A 58 -1.10 -18.73 4.97
N ASP A 59 -2.21 -18.79 5.71
CA ASP A 59 -2.13 -19.31 7.06
C ASP A 59 -2.07 -20.84 7.08
N ALA A 60 -2.03 -21.39 8.28
CA ALA A 60 -1.88 -22.84 8.44
C ALA A 60 -3.06 -23.61 7.87
N GLU A 61 -4.19 -22.97 7.72
CA GLU A 61 -5.38 -23.60 7.16
C GLU A 61 -5.47 -23.47 5.67
N GLY A 62 -4.49 -22.87 5.06
CA GLY A 62 -4.48 -22.68 3.61
C GLY A 62 -5.26 -21.49 3.11
N LYS A 63 -5.68 -20.61 4.01
CA LYS A 63 -6.41 -19.42 3.58
C LYS A 63 -5.47 -18.29 3.29
N ALA A 64 -5.69 -17.62 2.18
CA ALA A 64 -4.89 -16.48 1.80
C ALA A 64 -5.39 -15.24 2.54
N HIS A 65 -4.46 -14.48 3.07
CA HIS A 65 -4.76 -13.18 3.67
C HIS A 65 -4.47 -12.10 2.65
N GLU A 66 -4.92 -10.89 2.91
CA GLU A 66 -4.72 -9.84 1.94
C GLU A 66 -3.24 -9.54 1.76
N ALA A 67 -2.91 -9.06 0.58
CA ALA A 67 -1.54 -8.77 0.21
C ALA A 67 -0.97 -7.65 1.07
N ARG A 68 0.30 -7.75 1.37
CA ARG A 68 1.03 -6.73 2.12
C ARG A 68 2.04 -6.09 1.20
N TYR A 69 2.04 -4.79 1.17
CA TYR A 69 2.96 -4.02 0.35
C TYR A 69 4.00 -3.36 1.22
N ARG A 70 5.24 -3.44 0.80
CA ARG A 70 6.32 -2.75 1.51
C ARG A 70 7.35 -2.29 0.51
N LEU A 71 8.12 -1.29 0.89
CA LEU A 71 9.17 -0.81 0.01
C LEU A 71 10.34 -1.77 0.08
N HIS A 72 10.90 -2.07 -1.09
CA HIS A 72 12.06 -2.95 -1.15
C HIS A 72 13.26 -2.19 -0.57
N GLU A 73 13.95 -2.83 0.37
CA GLU A 73 15.06 -2.17 0.93
C GLU A 73 16.26 -2.62 0.34
N GLY A 74 16.95 -2.14 -0.14
CA GLY A 74 17.98 -2.68 -0.68
C GLY A 74 18.75 -2.22 -1.57
N ASN A 75 19.28 -2.30 -1.85
CA ASN A 75 19.81 -1.79 -2.68
C ASN A 75 20.41 -2.20 -3.14
#